data_768db7cc78e71c42538776a29e6e634b
#
_entry.id   768db7cc78e71c42538776a29e6e634b
#
_cell.length_a   1.000
_cell.length_b   1.000
_cell.length_c   1.000
_cell.angle_alpha   90.00
_cell.angle_beta   90.00
_cell.angle_gamma   90.00
#
_symmetry.space_group_name_H-M   'P 1'
#
loop_
_entity.id
_entity.type
_entity.pdbx_description
1 polymer ?
#
loop_
_entity_poly.entity_id
_entity_poly.type
_entity_poly.pdbx_seq_one_letter_code
_entity_poly.pdbx_strand_id
1 'polypeptide(L)'
;IWTHSVEKVEWQEDWIAKRGKLVLIEARVQGSGAGMEPGVDAVQTPLMMKSGDGLYLNIHEAVLVNYPAMNLVIDKSNFLLRSHLVSDPVGNKAYLQTPAQTPWRTILVSDKAADILASKMILNLNEPSKIKDPSWIKPTKYVGIWWEMHVGVSTWDYAVSQSGSTWNLDQLKPTGKHGATTANTKKYIDFAAKHGFDGVLVEGWNVGWEDWFGKWKEDVFDFITPYPDFNVKELSAYAKQKGVKLIMHHETSGSASNYERWMDKAYDFMKANGYEAVKTGYVGKIIPRGEHHDGQWMVKHYERVAKNLAERQIMLDAHEPVRPTGLHRTYPNWLACEASRGNEFNAWSIGNPPVHETILPFTRLLGGPMDYTPGIFQIKLDVYPGKKEQVHTTLAKQLALYVTIYSPLQMAADLPENYEKHLDAFQFIKDVAVDWDDTKILEAEPGDYVSIARKAKGKEEWFLGAITDENARTATLPLNFLEKDRWYLATIYADAADAHWEKNPTAYQINSWLVKNEAVLKVNLANGGGAAVSMKLASEADRRNFKAYKAFSKK
;
A
#
# COMPACT_ATOMS: atom_id res chain seq x y z
N ILE A 1 -10.46 5.54 23.80
CA ILE A 1 -11.44 4.70 23.09
C ILE A 1 -11.22 4.92 21.62
N TRP A 2 -10.91 3.86 20.90
CA TRP A 2 -10.75 3.87 19.46
C TRP A 2 -11.82 2.99 18.85
N THR A 3 -12.48 3.44 17.79
CA THR A 3 -13.43 2.60 17.07
C THR A 3 -12.71 1.97 15.87
N HIS A 4 -12.61 0.65 15.86
CA HIS A 4 -12.05 -0.09 14.74
C HIS A 4 -12.99 -0.01 13.54
N SER A 5 -12.53 0.56 12.44
CA SER A 5 -13.38 1.10 11.38
C SER A 5 -14.04 0.07 10.45
N VAL A 6 -13.58 -1.19 10.41
CA VAL A 6 -14.17 -2.20 9.51
C VAL A 6 -15.31 -2.97 10.17
N GLU A 7 -15.25 -3.21 11.47
CA GLU A 7 -16.24 -4.05 12.15
C GLU A 7 -17.18 -3.31 13.09
N LYS A 8 -17.14 -1.95 13.10
CA LYS A 8 -17.89 -1.12 14.06
C LYS A 8 -17.64 -1.52 15.51
N VAL A 9 -16.42 -1.91 15.81
CA VAL A 9 -16.01 -2.41 17.11
C VAL A 9 -15.18 -1.37 17.81
N GLU A 10 -15.50 -1.14 19.07
CA GLU A 10 -14.75 -0.21 19.91
C GLU A 10 -13.42 -0.84 20.32
N TRP A 11 -12.33 -0.13 20.07
CA TRP A 11 -11.05 -0.33 20.75
C TRP A 11 -11.08 0.47 22.04
N GLN A 12 -10.90 -0.19 23.16
CA GLN A 12 -10.71 0.47 24.43
C GLN A 12 -9.30 0.18 24.93
N GLU A 13 -8.55 1.22 25.16
CA GLU A 13 -7.27 1.14 25.83
C GLU A 13 -7.36 1.86 27.17
N ASP A 14 -7.10 1.14 28.25
CA ASP A 14 -7.01 1.69 29.58
C ASP A 14 -5.54 1.88 29.97
N TRP A 15 -5.15 3.13 30.17
CA TRP A 15 -3.80 3.50 30.57
C TRP A 15 -3.82 4.06 32.00
N ILE A 16 -2.88 3.67 32.85
CA ILE A 16 -2.62 4.36 34.12
C ILE A 16 -1.24 5.00 34.15
N ALA A 17 -1.20 6.19 34.76
CA ALA A 17 0.06 6.84 35.11
C ALA A 17 0.56 6.25 36.44
N LYS A 18 1.64 5.50 36.41
CA LYS A 18 2.28 4.95 37.61
C LYS A 18 3.76 5.29 37.62
N ARG A 19 4.18 6.09 38.63
CA ARG A 19 5.58 6.52 38.80
C ARG A 19 6.16 7.23 37.57
N GLY A 20 5.39 8.13 36.93
CA GLY A 20 5.81 8.88 35.75
C GLY A 20 5.82 8.10 34.44
N LYS A 21 5.22 6.91 34.40
CA LYS A 21 5.08 6.08 33.20
C LYS A 21 3.60 5.89 32.89
N LEU A 22 3.24 5.98 31.59
CA LEU A 22 1.96 5.48 31.11
C LEU A 22 2.10 3.96 30.96
N VAL A 23 1.26 3.23 31.66
CA VAL A 23 1.21 1.77 31.61
C VAL A 23 -0.11 1.38 31.00
N LEU A 24 -0.07 0.72 29.85
CA LEU A 24 -1.24 0.13 29.23
C LEU A 24 -1.79 -0.97 30.15
N ILE A 25 -3.01 -0.81 30.63
CA ILE A 25 -3.64 -1.79 31.51
C ILE A 25 -4.47 -2.78 30.72
N GLU A 26 -5.16 -2.29 29.70
CA GLU A 26 -6.06 -3.10 28.90
C GLU A 26 -6.21 -2.54 27.49
N ALA A 27 -6.11 -3.43 26.49
CA ALA A 27 -6.56 -3.17 25.13
C ALA A 27 -7.65 -4.21 24.80
N ARG A 28 -8.85 -3.74 24.47
CA ARG A 28 -9.99 -4.61 24.12
C ARG A 28 -10.35 -4.40 22.66
N VAL A 29 -10.41 -5.50 21.90
CA VAL A 29 -10.90 -5.52 20.53
C VAL A 29 -12.06 -6.52 20.45
N GLN A 30 -13.21 -6.07 19.97
CA GLN A 30 -14.30 -6.98 19.62
C GLN A 30 -14.38 -7.08 18.10
N GLY A 31 -14.15 -8.26 17.51
CA GLY A 31 -14.35 -8.55 16.08
C GLY A 31 -13.14 -9.10 15.35
N SER A 32 -13.39 -9.67 14.18
CA SER A 32 -12.37 -10.18 13.26
C SER A 32 -12.14 -9.15 12.15
N GLY A 33 -10.97 -8.55 12.04
CA GLY A 33 -10.61 -7.72 10.86
C GLY A 33 -10.62 -8.57 9.58
N ALA A 34 -11.01 -7.99 8.45
CA ALA A 34 -10.92 -8.67 7.15
C ALA A 34 -9.47 -9.11 6.90
N GLY A 35 -9.25 -10.42 6.79
CA GLY A 35 -7.90 -11.01 6.66
C GLY A 35 -7.11 -11.09 7.98
N MET A 36 -7.70 -10.78 9.13
CA MET A 36 -7.06 -10.91 10.43
C MET A 36 -7.63 -12.09 11.23
N GLU A 37 -6.76 -12.85 11.85
CA GLU A 37 -7.13 -14.05 12.59
C GLU A 37 -7.95 -13.74 13.83
N PRO A 38 -9.08 -14.41 14.06
CA PRO A 38 -9.90 -14.17 15.26
C PRO A 38 -9.34 -14.88 16.49
N GLY A 39 -9.53 -14.29 17.64
CA GLY A 39 -9.76 -15.03 18.86
C GLY A 39 -8.63 -15.16 19.86
N VAL A 40 -7.65 -14.25 19.88
CA VAL A 40 -6.79 -14.05 21.05
C VAL A 40 -6.56 -12.57 21.22
N ASP A 41 -6.43 -12.07 22.45
CA ASP A 41 -5.96 -10.71 22.77
C ASP A 41 -4.51 -10.51 22.29
N ALA A 42 -4.25 -10.77 20.99
CA ALA A 42 -2.94 -10.76 20.38
C ALA A 42 -2.80 -9.55 19.46
N VAL A 43 -1.72 -8.82 19.64
CA VAL A 43 -1.35 -7.69 18.79
C VAL A 43 -0.47 -8.20 17.66
N GLN A 44 -0.80 -7.83 16.43
CA GLN A 44 0.04 -8.14 15.28
C GLN A 44 1.37 -7.38 15.34
N THR A 45 2.45 -8.01 14.89
CA THR A 45 3.72 -7.32 14.67
C THR A 45 3.77 -6.76 13.24
N PRO A 46 4.51 -5.66 12.97
CA PRO A 46 5.38 -4.90 13.88
C PRO A 46 4.61 -4.12 14.93
N LEU A 47 5.00 -4.28 16.19
CA LEU A 47 4.46 -3.51 17.32
C LEU A 47 5.37 -2.31 17.58
N MET A 48 4.81 -1.10 17.54
CA MET A 48 5.50 0.13 17.90
C MET A 48 5.03 0.62 19.26
N MET A 49 5.96 0.94 20.15
CA MET A 49 5.70 1.42 21.50
C MET A 49 6.61 2.59 21.84
N LYS A 50 6.15 3.44 22.77
CA LYS A 50 6.96 4.49 23.40
C LYS A 50 6.96 4.24 24.91
N SER A 51 8.14 4.11 25.50
CA SER A 51 8.27 3.91 26.95
C SER A 51 8.06 5.23 27.71
N GLY A 52 7.79 5.15 29.01
CA GLY A 52 7.58 6.32 29.85
C GLY A 52 8.79 7.22 30.05
N ASP A 53 10.00 6.72 29.77
CA ASP A 53 11.25 7.48 29.73
C ASP A 53 11.64 7.97 28.31
N GLY A 54 10.73 7.82 27.34
CA GLY A 54 10.84 8.42 26.01
C GLY A 54 11.52 7.56 24.95
N LEU A 55 11.85 6.29 25.26
CA LEU A 55 12.42 5.38 24.26
C LEU A 55 11.34 4.81 23.34
N TYR A 56 11.65 4.76 22.06
CA TYR A 56 10.85 4.09 21.04
C TYR A 56 11.32 2.64 20.89
N LEU A 57 10.38 1.72 20.92
CA LEU A 57 10.61 0.29 20.73
C LEU A 57 9.78 -0.19 19.55
N ASN A 58 10.41 -0.99 18.68
CA ASN A 58 9.70 -1.74 17.66
C ASN A 58 10.03 -3.21 17.78
N ILE A 59 9.01 -4.05 17.87
CA ILE A 59 9.14 -5.51 17.91
C ILE A 59 8.58 -6.08 16.62
N HIS A 60 9.42 -6.80 15.90
CA HIS A 60 9.04 -7.44 14.64
C HIS A 60 9.79 -8.77 14.46
N GLU A 61 9.67 -9.33 13.28
CA GLU A 61 10.41 -10.49 12.82
C GLU A 61 11.03 -10.24 11.44
N ALA A 62 12.07 -11.00 11.12
CA ALA A 62 12.71 -10.98 9.80
C ALA A 62 12.91 -12.41 9.31
N VAL A 63 12.95 -12.60 7.98
CA VAL A 63 13.13 -13.91 7.33
C VAL A 63 12.03 -14.89 7.71
N LEU A 64 10.77 -14.47 7.57
CA LEU A 64 9.63 -15.36 7.77
C LEU A 64 9.52 -16.31 6.58
N VAL A 65 10.09 -17.48 6.72
CA VAL A 65 10.15 -18.56 5.72
C VAL A 65 9.82 -19.87 6.42
N ASN A 66 8.90 -20.64 5.85
CA ASN A 66 8.51 -21.96 6.34
C ASN A 66 8.20 -22.00 7.87
N TYR A 67 7.56 -20.95 8.38
CA TYR A 67 7.19 -20.81 9.78
C TYR A 67 5.93 -19.91 9.89
N PRO A 68 5.07 -20.06 10.89
CA PRO A 68 3.93 -19.15 11.08
C PRO A 68 4.39 -17.78 11.57
N ALA A 69 3.65 -16.74 11.20
CA ALA A 69 3.94 -15.39 11.61
C ALA A 69 3.71 -15.17 13.11
N MET A 70 4.52 -14.31 13.72
CA MET A 70 4.44 -13.97 15.13
C MET A 70 3.40 -12.88 15.38
N ASN A 71 2.47 -13.16 16.27
CA ASN A 71 1.69 -12.16 17.00
C ASN A 71 2.20 -12.10 18.45
N LEU A 72 1.82 -11.06 19.19
CA LEU A 72 2.21 -10.88 20.58
C LEU A 72 0.97 -10.81 21.47
N VAL A 73 0.97 -11.60 22.53
CA VAL A 73 -0.03 -11.51 23.61
C VAL A 73 0.57 -10.74 24.77
N ILE A 74 -0.14 -9.71 25.22
CA ILE A 74 0.28 -8.93 26.39
C ILE A 74 -0.33 -9.55 27.64
N ASP A 75 0.50 -10.11 28.52
CA ASP A 75 0.07 -10.56 29.83
C ASP A 75 -0.14 -9.35 30.75
N LYS A 76 -1.39 -9.01 30.98
CA LYS A 76 -1.79 -7.84 31.77
C LYS A 76 -1.39 -7.90 33.25
N SER A 77 -1.15 -9.11 33.78
CA SER A 77 -0.79 -9.31 35.19
C SER A 77 0.66 -8.95 35.50
N ASN A 78 1.56 -9.13 34.53
CA ASN A 78 3.00 -8.94 34.70
C ASN A 78 3.66 -8.16 33.55
N PHE A 79 2.88 -7.70 32.57
CA PHE A 79 3.34 -6.97 31.37
C PHE A 79 4.34 -7.73 30.51
N LEU A 80 4.33 -9.05 30.56
CA LEU A 80 5.14 -9.86 29.67
C LEU A 80 4.49 -9.94 28.29
N LEU A 81 5.33 -9.75 27.26
CA LEU A 81 4.96 -10.00 25.88
C LEU A 81 5.29 -11.45 25.54
N ARG A 82 4.27 -12.23 25.16
CA ARG A 82 4.43 -13.63 24.77
C ARG A 82 4.18 -13.77 23.27
N SER A 83 5.07 -14.45 22.57
CA SER A 83 4.87 -14.81 21.17
C SER A 83 3.66 -15.76 21.05
N HIS A 84 2.73 -15.42 20.17
CA HIS A 84 1.62 -16.25 19.75
C HIS A 84 1.77 -16.57 18.26
N LEU A 85 1.73 -17.86 17.93
CA LEU A 85 1.81 -18.35 16.56
C LEU A 85 0.46 -18.92 16.15
N VAL A 86 0.05 -18.62 14.93
CA VAL A 86 -1.16 -19.19 14.36
C VAL A 86 -0.97 -20.69 14.13
N SER A 87 -1.94 -21.49 14.57
CA SER A 87 -1.89 -22.94 14.40
C SER A 87 -2.48 -23.38 13.06
N ASP A 88 -2.09 -24.56 12.64
CA ASP A 88 -2.75 -25.28 11.57
C ASP A 88 -4.13 -25.85 12.01
N PRO A 89 -4.89 -26.52 11.11
CA PRO A 89 -6.20 -27.09 11.43
C PRO A 89 -6.22 -28.13 12.56
N VAL A 90 -5.10 -28.75 12.86
CA VAL A 90 -4.99 -29.78 13.92
C VAL A 90 -4.31 -29.28 15.20
N GLY A 91 -4.04 -27.97 15.27
CA GLY A 91 -3.51 -27.30 16.46
C GLY A 91 -1.99 -27.20 16.54
N ASN A 92 -1.24 -27.72 15.57
CA ASN A 92 0.21 -27.56 15.53
C ASN A 92 0.61 -26.16 15.10
N LYS A 93 1.66 -25.61 15.70
CA LYS A 93 2.15 -24.27 15.35
C LYS A 93 3.09 -24.29 14.15
N ALA A 94 3.99 -25.26 14.09
CA ALA A 94 4.92 -25.43 12.98
C ALA A 94 5.37 -26.88 12.83
N TYR A 95 5.68 -27.26 11.60
CA TYR A 95 6.36 -28.50 11.26
C TYR A 95 7.78 -28.17 10.81
N LEU A 96 8.76 -28.66 11.49
CA LEU A 96 10.17 -28.44 11.20
C LEU A 96 10.88 -29.75 10.92
N GLN A 97 11.62 -29.78 9.82
CA GLN A 97 12.55 -30.87 9.49
C GLN A 97 13.97 -30.36 9.69
N THR A 98 14.74 -31.08 10.49
CA THR A 98 16.12 -30.69 10.79
C THR A 98 17.05 -30.96 9.60
N PRO A 99 18.04 -30.09 9.34
CA PRO A 99 18.29 -28.81 10.03
C PRO A 99 17.22 -27.76 9.72
N ALA A 100 16.79 -26.99 10.73
CA ALA A 100 15.76 -26.00 10.60
C ALA A 100 16.16 -24.66 11.28
N GLN A 101 15.63 -23.56 10.77
CA GLN A 101 15.78 -22.23 11.34
C GLN A 101 14.40 -21.60 11.53
N THR A 102 14.23 -20.86 12.61
CA THR A 102 13.06 -20.01 12.84
C THR A 102 13.35 -18.60 12.35
N PRO A 103 12.31 -17.78 12.08
CA PRO A 103 12.51 -16.36 11.80
C PRO A 103 13.25 -15.66 12.93
N TRP A 104 13.99 -14.61 12.59
CA TRP A 104 14.57 -13.72 13.58
C TRP A 104 13.47 -12.98 14.32
N ARG A 105 13.63 -12.80 15.63
CA ARG A 105 12.84 -11.88 16.44
C ARG A 105 13.67 -10.63 16.63
N THR A 106 13.15 -9.49 16.17
CA THR A 106 13.87 -8.22 16.16
C THR A 106 13.27 -7.24 17.16
N ILE A 107 14.14 -6.54 17.87
CA ILE A 107 13.78 -5.45 18.77
C ILE A 107 14.66 -4.26 18.40
N LEU A 108 14.03 -3.20 17.88
CA LEU A 108 14.68 -1.92 17.64
C LEU A 108 14.39 -1.00 18.82
N VAL A 109 15.41 -0.33 19.32
CA VAL A 109 15.28 0.63 20.42
C VAL A 109 16.06 1.88 20.06
N SER A 110 15.43 3.05 20.19
CA SER A 110 16.08 4.35 19.99
C SER A 110 15.40 5.42 20.85
N ASP A 111 16.11 6.51 21.15
CA ASP A 111 15.56 7.74 21.69
C ASP A 111 14.88 8.62 20.61
N LYS A 112 14.94 8.21 19.34
CA LYS A 112 14.34 8.91 18.20
C LYS A 112 13.51 7.96 17.34
N ALA A 113 12.25 8.31 17.11
CA ALA A 113 11.39 7.56 16.20
C ALA A 113 11.96 7.48 14.77
N ALA A 114 12.67 8.53 14.33
CA ALA A 114 13.31 8.57 13.02
C ALA A 114 14.33 7.45 12.79
N ASP A 115 15.04 7.01 13.83
CA ASP A 115 16.03 5.93 13.73
C ASP A 115 15.36 4.58 13.51
N ILE A 116 14.15 4.38 14.06
CA ILE A 116 13.34 3.19 13.80
C ILE A 116 13.00 3.11 12.32
N LEU A 117 12.51 4.22 11.73
CA LEU A 117 12.19 4.30 10.29
C LEU A 117 13.42 4.14 9.39
N ALA A 118 14.56 4.66 9.81
CA ALA A 118 15.80 4.58 9.04
C ALA A 118 16.48 3.22 9.12
N SER A 119 16.04 2.34 10.03
CA SER A 119 16.68 1.05 10.28
C SER A 119 16.55 0.11 9.07
N LYS A 120 17.66 -0.49 8.69
CA LYS A 120 17.74 -1.52 7.66
C LYS A 120 17.90 -2.93 8.25
N MET A 121 17.65 -3.10 9.56
CA MET A 121 17.89 -4.37 10.26
C MET A 121 17.07 -5.50 9.63
N ILE A 122 15.77 -5.29 9.41
CA ILE A 122 14.87 -6.31 8.84
C ILE A 122 15.39 -6.78 7.47
N LEU A 123 15.78 -5.84 6.61
CA LEU A 123 16.34 -6.17 5.30
C LEU A 123 17.67 -6.91 5.42
N ASN A 124 18.58 -6.43 6.27
CA ASN A 124 19.94 -6.96 6.38
C ASN A 124 20.00 -8.37 6.96
N LEU A 125 18.98 -8.79 7.70
CA LEU A 125 18.85 -10.16 8.21
C LEU A 125 18.40 -11.15 7.13
N ASN A 126 17.81 -10.66 6.03
CA ASN A 126 17.40 -11.52 4.91
C ASN A 126 18.59 -11.89 4.01
N GLU A 127 18.49 -13.05 3.37
CA GLU A 127 19.47 -13.49 2.39
C GLU A 127 19.60 -12.51 1.21
N PRO A 128 20.78 -12.42 0.59
CA PRO A 128 20.95 -11.69 -0.66
C PRO A 128 20.00 -12.17 -1.75
N SER A 129 19.80 -11.34 -2.77
CA SER A 129 18.94 -11.69 -3.90
C SER A 129 19.28 -13.04 -4.52
N LYS A 130 18.27 -13.90 -4.67
CA LYS A 130 18.34 -15.16 -5.40
C LYS A 130 18.15 -14.97 -6.91
N ILE A 131 17.79 -13.78 -7.36
CA ILE A 131 17.66 -13.42 -8.76
C ILE A 131 19.02 -12.92 -9.26
N LYS A 132 19.64 -13.66 -10.15
CA LYS A 132 20.98 -13.37 -10.67
C LYS A 132 21.01 -12.11 -11.55
N ASP A 133 20.03 -11.99 -12.43
CA ASP A 133 19.85 -10.81 -13.28
C ASP A 133 18.53 -10.13 -12.94
N PRO A 134 18.55 -9.02 -12.16
CA PRO A 134 17.37 -8.27 -11.81
C PRO A 134 16.99 -7.19 -12.85
N SER A 135 17.65 -7.13 -13.99
CA SER A 135 17.48 -6.06 -14.99
C SER A 135 16.07 -5.97 -15.57
N TRP A 136 15.31 -7.07 -15.54
CA TRP A 136 13.93 -7.14 -15.97
C TRP A 136 12.93 -6.59 -14.94
N ILE A 137 13.33 -6.45 -13.66
CA ILE A 137 12.50 -5.87 -12.61
C ILE A 137 12.46 -4.36 -12.82
N LYS A 138 11.27 -3.83 -13.06
CA LYS A 138 11.07 -2.42 -13.36
C LYS A 138 10.06 -1.82 -12.37
N PRO A 139 10.50 -0.95 -11.45
CA PRO A 139 9.57 -0.14 -10.70
C PRO A 139 8.59 0.56 -11.64
N THR A 140 7.31 0.50 -11.33
CA THR A 140 6.22 0.81 -12.26
C THR A 140 5.20 1.71 -11.58
N LYS A 141 4.80 2.79 -12.25
CA LYS A 141 3.69 3.64 -11.86
C LYS A 141 2.52 3.38 -12.80
N TYR A 142 1.33 3.09 -12.25
CA TYR A 142 0.22 2.61 -13.04
C TYR A 142 -1.12 3.23 -12.63
N VAL A 143 -2.10 3.13 -13.50
CA VAL A 143 -3.53 3.39 -13.25
C VAL A 143 -4.31 2.09 -13.43
N GLY A 144 -5.59 2.04 -13.02
CA GLY A 144 -6.31 0.78 -13.21
C GLY A 144 -7.81 0.84 -13.07
N ILE A 145 -8.45 -0.16 -13.66
CA ILE A 145 -9.85 -0.48 -13.47
C ILE A 145 -9.95 -1.25 -12.15
N TRP A 146 -10.25 -0.52 -11.08
CA TRP A 146 -10.29 -0.99 -9.71
C TRP A 146 -11.18 -0.06 -8.84
N TRP A 147 -10.82 1.23 -8.71
CA TRP A 147 -11.55 2.16 -7.85
C TRP A 147 -12.99 2.40 -8.30
N GLU A 148 -13.23 2.41 -9.62
CA GLU A 148 -14.58 2.55 -10.18
C GLU A 148 -15.56 1.48 -9.69
N MET A 149 -15.05 0.28 -9.37
CA MET A 149 -15.84 -0.82 -8.81
C MET A 149 -16.14 -0.60 -7.33
N HIS A 150 -15.14 -0.15 -6.56
CA HIS A 150 -15.32 0.17 -5.14
C HIS A 150 -16.32 1.31 -4.91
N VAL A 151 -16.36 2.29 -5.81
CA VAL A 151 -17.33 3.40 -5.72
C VAL A 151 -18.63 3.14 -6.47
N GLY A 152 -18.81 1.96 -7.07
CA GLY A 152 -20.06 1.52 -7.68
C GLY A 152 -20.36 2.13 -9.06
N VAL A 153 -19.34 2.67 -9.74
CA VAL A 153 -19.44 3.12 -11.15
C VAL A 153 -19.55 1.91 -12.08
N SER A 154 -18.79 0.86 -11.80
CA SER A 154 -18.84 -0.44 -12.49
C SER A 154 -18.76 -1.59 -11.50
N THR A 155 -18.76 -2.83 -12.01
CA THR A 155 -18.71 -4.07 -11.22
C THR A 155 -17.59 -4.98 -11.70
N TRP A 156 -17.08 -5.85 -10.80
CA TRP A 156 -16.15 -6.94 -11.17
C TRP A 156 -16.85 -8.03 -11.94
N ASP A 157 -18.12 -8.33 -11.58
CA ASP A 157 -18.93 -9.37 -12.21
C ASP A 157 -19.47 -8.93 -13.58
N TYR A 158 -19.46 -9.88 -14.52
CA TYR A 158 -20.04 -9.71 -15.85
C TYR A 158 -21.55 -9.95 -15.86
N ALA A 159 -22.01 -10.95 -15.09
CA ALA A 159 -23.41 -11.40 -15.03
C ALA A 159 -23.95 -11.35 -13.59
N VAL A 160 -25.28 -11.45 -13.45
CA VAL A 160 -25.97 -11.42 -12.15
C VAL A 160 -25.64 -12.67 -11.31
N SER A 161 -25.46 -13.81 -11.95
CA SER A 161 -25.15 -15.08 -11.29
C SER A 161 -24.57 -16.08 -12.29
N GLN A 162 -23.79 -17.03 -11.77
CA GLN A 162 -23.42 -18.24 -12.51
C GLN A 162 -24.48 -19.33 -12.32
N SER A 163 -24.87 -19.98 -13.38
CA SER A 163 -25.73 -21.18 -13.31
C SER A 163 -24.87 -22.44 -13.27
N GLY A 164 -24.86 -23.12 -12.13
CA GLY A 164 -24.21 -24.43 -11.97
C GLY A 164 -22.74 -24.43 -11.61
N SER A 165 -22.13 -25.62 -11.57
CA SER A 165 -20.72 -25.85 -11.19
C SER A 165 -19.73 -25.72 -12.36
N THR A 166 -20.22 -25.47 -13.58
CA THR A 166 -19.40 -25.31 -14.78
C THR A 166 -19.64 -23.93 -15.38
N TRP A 167 -18.57 -23.23 -15.68
CA TRP A 167 -18.64 -21.92 -16.33
C TRP A 167 -19.07 -22.06 -17.79
N ASN A 168 -20.36 -21.93 -18.01
CA ASN A 168 -20.91 -21.90 -19.36
C ASN A 168 -21.08 -20.44 -19.78
N LEU A 169 -20.05 -19.88 -20.43
CA LEU A 169 -20.02 -18.49 -20.86
C LEU A 169 -21.21 -18.10 -21.74
N ASP A 170 -21.74 -19.05 -22.52
CA ASP A 170 -22.89 -18.82 -23.42
C ASP A 170 -24.21 -18.61 -22.64
N GLN A 171 -24.26 -18.99 -21.36
CA GLN A 171 -25.43 -18.83 -20.50
C GLN A 171 -25.36 -17.57 -19.62
N LEU A 172 -24.21 -16.92 -19.55
CA LEU A 172 -24.04 -15.69 -18.78
C LEU A 172 -24.78 -14.53 -19.46
N LYS A 173 -25.64 -13.86 -18.70
CA LYS A 173 -26.35 -12.65 -19.15
C LYS A 173 -25.67 -11.42 -18.61
N PRO A 174 -25.07 -10.58 -19.48
CA PRO A 174 -24.33 -9.40 -19.03
C PRO A 174 -25.22 -8.42 -18.28
N THR A 175 -24.72 -7.86 -17.19
CA THR A 175 -25.40 -6.80 -16.43
C THR A 175 -25.35 -5.45 -17.14
N GLY A 176 -24.41 -5.26 -18.05
CA GLY A 176 -24.08 -3.97 -18.67
C GLY A 176 -23.31 -3.00 -17.76
N LYS A 177 -22.89 -3.47 -16.57
CA LYS A 177 -22.12 -2.67 -15.60
C LYS A 177 -20.68 -3.16 -15.42
N HIS A 178 -20.28 -4.22 -16.11
CA HIS A 178 -18.95 -4.79 -16.04
C HIS A 178 -17.87 -3.75 -16.39
N GLY A 179 -16.90 -3.54 -15.49
CA GLY A 179 -15.85 -2.54 -15.66
C GLY A 179 -14.72 -3.01 -16.56
N ALA A 180 -14.34 -4.29 -16.48
CA ALA A 180 -13.22 -4.89 -17.21
C ALA A 180 -13.58 -5.21 -18.67
N THR A 181 -14.08 -4.23 -19.41
CA THR A 181 -14.37 -4.39 -20.84
C THR A 181 -13.18 -3.97 -21.70
N THR A 182 -13.08 -4.55 -22.92
CA THR A 182 -12.08 -4.14 -23.92
C THR A 182 -12.12 -2.63 -24.18
N ALA A 183 -13.32 -2.05 -24.29
CA ALA A 183 -13.50 -0.62 -24.56
C ALA A 183 -13.03 0.26 -23.39
N ASN A 184 -13.40 -0.09 -22.14
CA ASN A 184 -12.99 0.65 -20.97
C ASN A 184 -11.48 0.52 -20.73
N THR A 185 -10.92 -0.67 -20.89
CA THR A 185 -9.48 -0.89 -20.75
C THR A 185 -8.66 -0.04 -21.73
N LYS A 186 -9.13 0.12 -22.99
CA LYS A 186 -8.48 1.02 -23.95
C LYS A 186 -8.47 2.48 -23.49
N LYS A 187 -9.53 2.96 -22.84
CA LYS A 187 -9.57 4.33 -22.27
C LYS A 187 -8.48 4.51 -21.21
N TYR A 188 -8.30 3.52 -20.31
CA TYR A 188 -7.24 3.56 -19.32
C TYR A 188 -5.85 3.47 -19.93
N ILE A 189 -5.65 2.66 -21.00
CA ILE A 189 -4.40 2.60 -21.75
C ILE A 189 -4.10 3.97 -22.39
N ASP A 190 -5.08 4.61 -23.02
CA ASP A 190 -4.91 5.93 -23.63
C ASP A 190 -4.61 7.00 -22.57
N PHE A 191 -5.25 6.95 -21.41
CA PHE A 191 -4.97 7.84 -20.30
C PHE A 191 -3.54 7.62 -19.77
N ALA A 192 -3.13 6.37 -19.56
CA ALA A 192 -1.77 6.03 -19.14
C ALA A 192 -0.72 6.57 -20.11
N ALA A 193 -0.90 6.31 -21.41
CA ALA A 193 0.00 6.80 -22.46
C ALA A 193 0.06 8.34 -22.50
N LYS A 194 -1.09 9.02 -22.41
CA LYS A 194 -1.18 10.50 -22.42
C LYS A 194 -0.43 11.14 -21.25
N HIS A 195 -0.46 10.51 -20.08
CA HIS A 195 0.07 11.08 -18.84
C HIS A 195 1.40 10.47 -18.38
N GLY A 196 2.00 9.56 -19.17
CA GLY A 196 3.32 8.98 -18.90
C GLY A 196 3.33 7.93 -17.79
N PHE A 197 2.22 7.21 -17.60
CA PHE A 197 2.17 6.03 -16.74
C PHE A 197 2.67 4.79 -17.47
N ASP A 198 3.35 3.92 -16.74
CA ASP A 198 4.00 2.72 -17.29
C ASP A 198 3.01 1.58 -17.54
N GLY A 199 1.91 1.53 -16.78
CA GLY A 199 1.02 0.37 -16.80
C GLY A 199 -0.44 0.65 -16.49
N VAL A 200 -1.26 -0.37 -16.79
CA VAL A 200 -2.70 -0.42 -16.48
C VAL A 200 -3.02 -1.77 -15.83
N LEU A 201 -3.57 -1.72 -14.61
CA LEU A 201 -4.17 -2.87 -13.93
C LEU A 201 -5.63 -3.01 -14.39
N VAL A 202 -6.09 -4.26 -14.57
CA VAL A 202 -7.51 -4.55 -14.81
C VAL A 202 -7.96 -5.67 -13.88
N GLU A 203 -8.79 -5.33 -12.91
CA GLU A 203 -9.49 -6.33 -12.10
C GLU A 203 -10.81 -6.74 -12.76
N GLY A 204 -11.34 -7.89 -12.41
CA GLY A 204 -12.61 -8.37 -12.95
C GLY A 204 -12.54 -8.92 -14.39
N TRP A 205 -11.35 -9.14 -14.95
CA TRP A 205 -11.17 -9.52 -16.35
C TRP A 205 -11.58 -10.97 -16.68
N ASN A 206 -11.49 -11.89 -15.71
CA ASN A 206 -11.70 -13.32 -15.86
C ASN A 206 -12.97 -13.80 -15.17
N VAL A 207 -13.48 -14.96 -15.58
CA VAL A 207 -14.69 -15.57 -15.04
C VAL A 207 -14.55 -15.97 -13.58
N GLY A 208 -15.64 -15.85 -12.82
CA GLY A 208 -15.74 -16.28 -11.41
C GLY A 208 -16.31 -15.25 -10.45
N TRP A 209 -16.34 -13.98 -10.81
CA TRP A 209 -16.73 -12.89 -9.92
C TRP A 209 -18.19 -12.89 -9.49
N GLU A 210 -19.08 -13.60 -10.18
CA GLU A 210 -20.49 -13.74 -9.80
C GLU A 210 -20.68 -14.55 -8.51
N ASP A 211 -19.67 -15.33 -8.11
CA ASP A 211 -19.82 -16.32 -7.03
C ASP A 211 -18.56 -16.43 -6.13
N TRP A 212 -17.80 -15.36 -5.96
CA TRP A 212 -16.53 -15.36 -5.26
C TRP A 212 -16.64 -14.95 -3.78
N PHE A 213 -17.24 -13.83 -3.49
CA PHE A 213 -17.22 -13.23 -2.17
C PHE A 213 -18.14 -13.95 -1.18
N GLY A 214 -17.59 -14.34 -0.03
CA GLY A 214 -18.35 -14.94 1.08
C GLY A 214 -18.86 -16.37 0.84
N LYS A 215 -18.59 -16.97 -0.30
CA LYS A 215 -19.07 -18.34 -0.63
C LYS A 215 -18.14 -19.43 -0.12
N TRP A 216 -16.89 -19.13 0.14
CA TRP A 216 -15.86 -20.06 0.59
C TRP A 216 -15.78 -21.33 -0.26
N LYS A 217 -15.76 -21.13 -1.56
CA LYS A 217 -15.66 -22.18 -2.59
C LYS A 217 -14.22 -22.35 -3.05
N GLU A 218 -13.83 -23.58 -3.36
CA GLU A 218 -12.49 -23.89 -3.82
C GLU A 218 -12.28 -23.48 -5.29
N ASP A 219 -13.16 -23.88 -6.17
CA ASP A 219 -12.99 -23.71 -7.62
C ASP A 219 -13.80 -22.50 -8.13
N VAL A 220 -13.37 -21.28 -7.82
CA VAL A 220 -14.03 -20.05 -8.28
C VAL A 220 -13.39 -19.52 -9.55
N PHE A 221 -12.06 -19.43 -9.60
CA PHE A 221 -11.29 -18.85 -10.70
C PHE A 221 -10.40 -19.89 -11.38
N ASP A 222 -10.16 -19.73 -12.69
CA ASP A 222 -9.19 -20.53 -13.46
C ASP A 222 -7.97 -19.72 -13.94
N PHE A 223 -8.01 -18.39 -13.80
CA PHE A 223 -6.91 -17.45 -14.10
C PHE A 223 -6.45 -17.40 -15.57
N ILE A 224 -7.21 -17.97 -16.49
CA ILE A 224 -6.89 -18.01 -17.93
C ILE A 224 -8.09 -17.72 -18.85
N THR A 225 -9.32 -17.76 -18.34
CA THR A 225 -10.53 -17.57 -19.13
C THR A 225 -11.08 -16.14 -18.95
N PRO A 226 -10.93 -15.26 -19.94
CA PRO A 226 -11.50 -13.91 -19.88
C PRO A 226 -13.01 -13.94 -20.05
N TYR A 227 -13.70 -12.91 -19.55
CA TYR A 227 -15.09 -12.67 -19.91
C TYR A 227 -15.25 -12.37 -21.40
N PRO A 228 -16.46 -12.58 -22.00
CA PRO A 228 -16.67 -12.40 -23.44
C PRO A 228 -16.40 -11.00 -23.97
N ASP A 229 -16.50 -9.98 -23.12
CA ASP A 229 -16.26 -8.57 -23.46
C ASP A 229 -14.83 -8.08 -23.20
N PHE A 230 -13.93 -8.99 -22.74
CA PHE A 230 -12.53 -8.71 -22.47
C PHE A 230 -11.59 -9.44 -23.44
N ASN A 231 -11.11 -8.75 -24.45
CA ASN A 231 -10.24 -9.35 -25.47
C ASN A 231 -8.75 -9.17 -25.10
N VAL A 232 -8.17 -10.16 -24.43
CA VAL A 232 -6.77 -10.15 -23.96
C VAL A 232 -5.78 -9.88 -25.09
N LYS A 233 -5.92 -10.54 -26.25
CA LYS A 233 -4.97 -10.41 -27.37
C LYS A 233 -5.01 -9.02 -28.00
N GLU A 234 -6.20 -8.48 -28.19
CA GLU A 234 -6.41 -7.15 -28.72
C GLU A 234 -5.83 -6.09 -27.77
N LEU A 235 -6.10 -6.22 -26.46
CA LEU A 235 -5.62 -5.31 -25.44
C LEU A 235 -4.10 -5.35 -25.30
N SER A 236 -3.48 -6.54 -25.34
CA SER A 236 -2.02 -6.68 -25.29
C SER A 236 -1.35 -6.02 -26.50
N ALA A 237 -1.93 -6.19 -27.70
CA ALA A 237 -1.44 -5.54 -28.91
C ALA A 237 -1.59 -4.00 -28.84
N TYR A 238 -2.76 -3.53 -28.34
CA TYR A 238 -3.06 -2.10 -28.21
C TYR A 238 -2.14 -1.42 -27.17
N ALA A 239 -1.99 -2.03 -26.00
CA ALA A 239 -1.11 -1.53 -24.95
C ALA A 239 0.34 -1.42 -25.43
N LYS A 240 0.84 -2.46 -26.11
CA LYS A 240 2.18 -2.45 -26.72
C LYS A 240 2.35 -1.33 -27.75
N GLN A 241 1.34 -1.09 -28.60
CA GLN A 241 1.35 0.02 -29.57
C GLN A 241 1.44 1.39 -28.88
N LYS A 242 0.80 1.54 -27.70
CA LYS A 242 0.81 2.77 -26.91
C LYS A 242 2.04 2.91 -25.98
N GLY A 243 2.90 1.90 -25.92
CA GLY A 243 4.05 1.88 -24.98
C GLY A 243 3.65 1.67 -23.52
N VAL A 244 2.46 1.14 -23.26
CA VAL A 244 1.92 0.88 -21.93
C VAL A 244 1.92 -0.63 -21.67
N LYS A 245 2.19 -1.06 -20.44
CA LYS A 245 2.12 -2.47 -20.00
C LYS A 245 0.77 -2.77 -19.35
N LEU A 246 0.31 -4.01 -19.48
CA LEU A 246 -0.83 -4.49 -18.71
C LEU A 246 -0.34 -5.22 -17.48
N ILE A 247 -1.00 -5.00 -16.34
CA ILE A 247 -0.79 -5.70 -15.08
C ILE A 247 -1.96 -6.66 -14.89
N MET A 248 -1.63 -7.94 -14.68
CA MET A 248 -2.63 -8.99 -14.46
C MET A 248 -3.18 -8.91 -13.05
N HIS A 249 -4.43 -9.33 -12.86
CA HIS A 249 -5.04 -9.53 -11.56
C HIS A 249 -5.46 -11.00 -11.37
N HIS A 250 -5.06 -11.60 -10.26
CA HIS A 250 -5.42 -12.96 -9.86
C HIS A 250 -6.05 -12.93 -8.46
N GLU A 251 -7.37 -12.72 -8.39
CA GLU A 251 -8.12 -12.94 -7.15
C GLU A 251 -8.34 -14.44 -6.94
N THR A 252 -8.07 -14.92 -5.73
CA THR A 252 -8.19 -16.33 -5.39
C THR A 252 -9.45 -16.68 -4.59
N SER A 253 -10.17 -15.67 -4.05
CA SER A 253 -11.25 -15.85 -3.06
C SER A 253 -10.80 -16.67 -1.83
N GLY A 254 -9.53 -16.49 -1.42
CA GLY A 254 -8.91 -17.24 -0.35
C GLY A 254 -8.55 -18.68 -0.71
N SER A 255 -8.88 -19.18 -1.92
CA SER A 255 -8.61 -20.55 -2.36
C SER A 255 -7.18 -20.70 -2.88
N ALA A 256 -6.19 -20.67 -1.97
CA ALA A 256 -4.80 -20.84 -2.31
C ALA A 256 -4.50 -22.24 -2.87
N SER A 257 -5.21 -23.29 -2.45
CA SER A 257 -5.07 -24.63 -3.03
C SER A 257 -5.49 -24.68 -4.51
N ASN A 258 -6.53 -23.95 -4.90
CA ASN A 258 -6.91 -23.81 -6.31
C ASN A 258 -5.83 -23.04 -7.09
N TYR A 259 -5.35 -21.93 -6.53
CA TYR A 259 -4.30 -21.13 -7.17
C TYR A 259 -3.02 -21.95 -7.40
N GLU A 260 -2.61 -22.79 -6.45
CA GLU A 260 -1.47 -23.71 -6.59
C GLU A 260 -1.64 -24.67 -7.79
N ARG A 261 -2.85 -25.16 -8.04
CA ARG A 261 -3.14 -26.04 -9.19
C ARG A 261 -3.08 -25.32 -10.54
N TRP A 262 -3.42 -24.03 -10.56
CA TRP A 262 -3.47 -23.24 -11.78
C TRP A 262 -2.20 -22.43 -12.06
N MET A 263 -1.36 -22.25 -11.06
CA MET A 263 -0.22 -21.31 -11.05
C MET A 263 0.62 -21.37 -12.33
N ASP A 264 1.07 -22.57 -12.73
CA ASP A 264 1.91 -22.69 -13.92
C ASP A 264 1.19 -22.28 -15.20
N LYS A 265 -0.05 -22.74 -15.39
CA LYS A 265 -0.87 -22.37 -16.56
C LYS A 265 -1.19 -20.87 -16.58
N ALA A 266 -1.49 -20.29 -15.42
CA ALA A 266 -1.80 -18.87 -15.28
C ALA A 266 -0.59 -18.01 -15.65
N TYR A 267 0.59 -18.37 -15.18
CA TYR A 267 1.82 -17.61 -15.47
C TYR A 267 2.29 -17.79 -16.93
N ASP A 268 2.12 -18.99 -17.49
CA ASP A 268 2.38 -19.24 -18.91
C ASP A 268 1.40 -18.45 -19.80
N PHE A 269 0.13 -18.35 -19.41
CA PHE A 269 -0.85 -17.49 -20.07
C PHE A 269 -0.45 -16.01 -20.00
N MET A 270 0.02 -15.52 -18.86
CA MET A 270 0.55 -14.17 -18.73
C MET A 270 1.70 -13.90 -19.69
N LYS A 271 2.70 -14.78 -19.72
CA LYS A 271 3.87 -14.65 -20.62
C LYS A 271 3.46 -14.67 -22.08
N ALA A 272 2.55 -15.57 -22.48
CA ALA A 272 2.04 -15.67 -23.85
C ALA A 272 1.31 -14.40 -24.32
N ASN A 273 0.75 -13.61 -23.36
CA ASN A 273 0.03 -12.37 -23.62
C ASN A 273 0.81 -11.10 -23.23
N GLY A 274 2.12 -11.21 -22.89
CA GLY A 274 2.99 -10.07 -22.65
C GLY A 274 2.81 -9.37 -21.30
N TYR A 275 2.21 -10.02 -20.30
CA TYR A 275 2.14 -9.50 -18.95
C TYR A 275 3.45 -9.75 -18.19
N GLU A 276 3.94 -8.71 -17.53
CA GLU A 276 5.21 -8.74 -16.78
C GLU A 276 5.00 -8.48 -15.26
N ALA A 277 3.78 -8.21 -14.84
CA ALA A 277 3.42 -8.00 -13.44
C ALA A 277 2.04 -8.59 -13.14
N VAL A 278 1.86 -9.03 -11.89
CA VAL A 278 0.58 -9.55 -11.38
C VAL A 278 0.30 -8.97 -10.00
N LYS A 279 -0.96 -8.57 -9.79
CA LYS A 279 -1.54 -8.34 -8.47
C LYS A 279 -2.33 -9.60 -8.07
N THR A 280 -1.99 -10.21 -6.93
CA THR A 280 -2.72 -11.37 -6.40
C THR A 280 -3.61 -10.95 -5.24
N GLY A 281 -4.80 -11.55 -5.10
CA GLY A 281 -5.71 -11.33 -3.97
C GLY A 281 -6.08 -12.63 -3.26
N TYR A 282 -6.27 -12.56 -1.93
CA TYR A 282 -6.65 -13.68 -1.08
C TYR A 282 -7.80 -13.32 -0.15
N VAL A 283 -8.81 -12.64 -0.70
CA VAL A 283 -9.97 -12.19 0.07
C VAL A 283 -10.75 -13.36 0.64
N GLY A 284 -11.01 -13.34 1.95
CA GLY A 284 -11.85 -14.32 2.61
C GLY A 284 -11.11 -15.40 3.38
N LYS A 285 -11.83 -16.46 3.72
CA LYS A 285 -11.27 -17.59 4.49
C LYS A 285 -10.41 -18.46 3.60
N ILE A 286 -9.23 -18.83 4.11
CA ILE A 286 -8.29 -19.66 3.37
C ILE A 286 -8.84 -21.06 3.09
N ILE A 287 -8.54 -21.57 1.90
CA ILE A 287 -8.60 -22.96 1.52
C ILE A 287 -7.17 -23.38 1.11
N PRO A 288 -6.58 -24.36 1.78
CA PRO A 288 -7.20 -25.47 2.56
C PRO A 288 -7.91 -24.99 3.83
N ARG A 289 -9.09 -25.56 4.11
CA ARG A 289 -9.93 -25.17 5.24
C ARG A 289 -9.24 -25.38 6.58
N GLY A 290 -9.27 -24.35 7.44
CA GLY A 290 -8.59 -24.33 8.73
C GLY A 290 -7.18 -23.77 8.67
N GLU A 291 -6.63 -23.51 7.48
CA GLU A 291 -5.42 -22.70 7.33
C GLU A 291 -5.76 -21.21 7.42
N HIS A 292 -4.75 -20.41 7.70
CA HIS A 292 -4.86 -18.98 7.93
C HIS A 292 -3.77 -18.22 7.17
N HIS A 293 -4.02 -16.93 6.83
CA HIS A 293 -3.07 -16.07 6.13
C HIS A 293 -1.69 -16.02 6.82
N ASP A 294 -1.66 -16.03 8.16
CA ASP A 294 -0.46 -15.98 9.00
C ASP A 294 0.11 -17.37 9.33
N GLY A 295 -0.54 -18.45 8.90
CA GLY A 295 -0.12 -19.82 9.15
C GLY A 295 1.08 -20.26 8.32
N GLN A 296 1.79 -21.29 8.76
CA GLN A 296 2.98 -21.81 8.05
C GLN A 296 2.68 -22.21 6.61
N TRP A 297 1.51 -22.79 6.34
CA TRP A 297 1.13 -23.24 5.00
C TRP A 297 1.05 -22.05 4.02
N MET A 298 0.39 -20.96 4.43
CA MET A 298 0.27 -19.76 3.63
C MET A 298 1.58 -18.99 3.48
N VAL A 299 2.41 -18.92 4.51
CA VAL A 299 3.75 -18.34 4.41
C VAL A 299 4.57 -19.05 3.32
N LYS A 300 4.51 -20.40 3.28
CA LYS A 300 5.15 -21.17 2.21
C LYS A 300 4.51 -20.92 0.84
N HIS A 301 3.21 -20.73 0.80
CA HIS A 301 2.49 -20.43 -0.43
C HIS A 301 2.98 -19.10 -1.02
N TYR A 302 3.02 -18.03 -0.24
CA TYR A 302 3.48 -16.71 -0.71
C TYR A 302 4.93 -16.74 -1.22
N GLU A 303 5.81 -17.48 -0.54
CA GLU A 303 7.19 -17.67 -1.02
C GLU A 303 7.22 -18.43 -2.36
N ARG A 304 6.41 -19.49 -2.51
CA ARG A 304 6.30 -20.23 -3.79
C ARG A 304 5.81 -19.34 -4.93
N VAL A 305 4.80 -18.51 -4.67
CA VAL A 305 4.29 -17.54 -5.66
C VAL A 305 5.40 -16.61 -6.11
N ALA A 306 6.10 -15.96 -5.17
CA ALA A 306 7.19 -15.04 -5.50
C ALA A 306 8.31 -15.72 -6.29
N LYS A 307 8.68 -16.95 -5.91
CA LYS A 307 9.72 -17.75 -6.56
C LYS A 307 9.32 -18.16 -7.98
N ASN A 308 8.13 -18.73 -8.17
CA ASN A 308 7.64 -19.16 -9.47
C ASN A 308 7.47 -17.99 -10.44
N LEU A 309 7.05 -16.83 -9.95
CA LEU A 309 6.99 -15.60 -10.75
C LEU A 309 8.39 -15.10 -11.13
N ALA A 310 9.37 -15.20 -10.21
CA ALA A 310 10.76 -14.83 -10.50
C ALA A 310 11.37 -15.70 -11.62
N GLU A 311 11.11 -17.01 -11.61
CA GLU A 311 11.56 -17.94 -12.65
C GLU A 311 11.02 -17.58 -14.05
N ARG A 312 9.85 -16.94 -14.11
CA ARG A 312 9.21 -16.46 -15.34
C ARG A 312 9.41 -14.96 -15.63
N GLN A 313 10.23 -14.29 -14.82
CA GLN A 313 10.46 -12.85 -14.92
C GLN A 313 9.15 -12.04 -14.85
N ILE A 314 8.36 -12.29 -13.82
CA ILE A 314 7.10 -11.58 -13.52
C ILE A 314 7.23 -10.91 -12.16
N MET A 315 6.83 -9.65 -12.09
CA MET A 315 6.78 -8.85 -10.86
C MET A 315 5.48 -9.14 -10.09
N LEU A 316 5.54 -9.04 -8.77
CA LEU A 316 4.46 -9.37 -7.85
C LEU A 316 4.07 -8.17 -6.99
N ASP A 317 2.77 -7.95 -6.91
CA ASP A 317 2.08 -7.26 -5.83
C ASP A 317 1.10 -8.25 -5.16
N ALA A 318 1.16 -8.40 -3.84
CA ALA A 318 0.30 -9.34 -3.15
C ALA A 318 -0.66 -8.60 -2.20
N HIS A 319 -1.97 -8.85 -2.34
CA HIS A 319 -3.00 -8.38 -1.43
C HIS A 319 -3.39 -9.48 -0.43
N GLU A 320 -3.81 -9.10 0.76
CA GLU A 320 -4.08 -9.96 1.93
C GLU A 320 -2.94 -10.96 2.27
N PRO A 321 -1.66 -10.65 2.02
CA PRO A 321 -0.60 -11.57 2.40
C PRO A 321 -0.28 -11.48 3.88
N VAL A 322 0.53 -12.42 4.36
CA VAL A 322 1.20 -12.25 5.64
C VAL A 322 2.06 -10.98 5.65
N ARG A 323 2.20 -10.35 6.80
CA ARG A 323 3.03 -9.15 6.98
C ARG A 323 4.45 -9.36 6.45
N PRO A 324 5.01 -8.40 5.68
CA PRO A 324 6.34 -8.54 5.11
C PRO A 324 7.43 -8.50 6.19
N THR A 325 8.45 -9.30 5.98
CA THR A 325 9.60 -9.46 6.87
C THR A 325 10.95 -9.32 6.15
N GLY A 326 10.96 -8.51 5.09
CA GLY A 326 12.16 -8.20 4.31
C GLY A 326 12.47 -9.16 3.17
N LEU A 327 11.59 -10.11 2.83
CA LEU A 327 11.82 -11.09 1.76
C LEU A 327 11.99 -10.48 0.37
N HIS A 328 11.55 -9.25 0.16
CA HIS A 328 11.78 -8.52 -1.10
C HIS A 328 13.27 -8.20 -1.35
N ARG A 329 14.15 -8.33 -0.37
CA ARG A 329 15.60 -8.37 -0.60
C ARG A 329 16.03 -9.67 -1.28
N THR A 330 15.46 -10.81 -0.88
CA THR A 330 15.78 -12.14 -1.42
C THR A 330 15.09 -12.39 -2.76
N TYR A 331 13.85 -11.92 -2.88
CA TYR A 331 13.02 -11.99 -4.07
C TYR A 331 12.60 -10.57 -4.50
N PRO A 332 13.48 -9.79 -5.14
CA PRO A 332 13.19 -8.40 -5.49
C PRO A 332 12.11 -8.21 -6.56
N ASN A 333 11.62 -9.29 -7.17
CA ASN A 333 10.41 -9.27 -7.99
C ASN A 333 9.12 -9.10 -7.17
N TRP A 334 9.15 -9.32 -5.85
CA TRP A 334 8.04 -8.99 -4.96
C TRP A 334 8.11 -7.51 -4.62
N LEU A 335 7.52 -6.67 -5.48
CA LEU A 335 7.68 -5.22 -5.42
C LEU A 335 6.82 -4.57 -4.35
N ALA A 336 5.61 -5.06 -4.14
CA ALA A 336 4.67 -4.50 -3.19
C ALA A 336 3.77 -5.56 -2.59
N CYS A 337 3.17 -5.23 -1.45
CA CYS A 337 2.05 -5.98 -0.91
C CYS A 337 1.20 -5.08 -0.01
N GLU A 338 -0.07 -5.44 0.16
CA GLU A 338 -0.97 -4.71 1.04
C GLU A 338 -0.68 -4.99 2.53
N ALA A 339 -1.07 -6.15 3.04
CA ALA A 339 -0.89 -6.64 4.42
C ALA A 339 -1.27 -5.64 5.54
N SER A 340 -2.10 -4.67 5.24
CA SER A 340 -2.74 -3.73 6.15
C SER A 340 -3.83 -2.96 5.39
N ARG A 341 -4.69 -2.23 6.07
CA ARG A 341 -5.75 -1.48 5.42
C ARG A 341 -5.19 -0.44 4.46
N GLY A 342 -5.49 -0.61 3.17
CA GLY A 342 -5.23 0.36 2.12
C GLY A 342 -6.35 1.41 1.99
N ASN A 343 -6.26 2.19 0.94
CA ASN A 343 -7.21 3.28 0.69
C ASN A 343 -8.62 2.79 0.33
N GLU A 344 -8.77 1.57 -0.16
CA GLU A 344 -10.05 0.95 -0.53
C GLU A 344 -11.05 0.87 0.63
N PHE A 345 -10.55 0.71 1.86
CA PHE A 345 -11.40 0.65 3.05
C PHE A 345 -12.25 1.91 3.24
N ASN A 346 -11.83 3.05 2.68
CA ASN A 346 -12.62 4.27 2.68
C ASN A 346 -13.87 4.20 1.78
N ALA A 347 -13.95 3.26 0.83
CA ALA A 347 -15.06 3.19 -0.11
C ALA A 347 -16.27 2.39 0.38
N TRP A 348 -16.10 1.53 1.41
CA TRP A 348 -17.14 0.59 1.85
C TRP A 348 -17.21 0.40 3.37
N SER A 349 -16.47 1.20 4.12
CA SER A 349 -16.47 1.18 5.58
C SER A 349 -16.48 2.61 6.12
N ILE A 350 -16.40 2.78 7.45
CA ILE A 350 -16.21 4.11 8.04
C ILE A 350 -14.85 4.75 7.70
N GLY A 351 -14.01 4.04 6.95
CA GLY A 351 -12.73 4.51 6.45
C GLY A 351 -11.58 4.39 7.46
N ASN A 352 -10.40 4.74 6.98
CA ASN A 352 -9.21 4.85 7.82
C ASN A 352 -9.18 6.24 8.47
N PRO A 353 -9.02 6.38 9.80
CA PRO A 353 -8.88 7.69 10.42
C PRO A 353 -7.58 8.37 9.96
N PRO A 354 -7.47 9.71 9.99
CA PRO A 354 -6.27 10.42 9.57
C PRO A 354 -4.96 9.99 10.25
N VAL A 355 -5.03 9.48 11.49
CA VAL A 355 -3.89 8.91 12.23
C VAL A 355 -3.34 7.64 11.58
N HIS A 356 -4.13 6.91 10.81
CA HIS A 356 -3.73 5.61 10.24
C HIS A 356 -2.46 5.72 9.40
N GLU A 357 -2.38 6.68 8.49
CA GLU A 357 -1.22 6.85 7.62
C GLU A 357 0.03 7.34 8.37
N THR A 358 -0.12 7.92 9.57
CA THR A 358 1.02 8.32 10.41
C THR A 358 1.57 7.16 11.25
N ILE A 359 0.84 6.05 11.36
CA ILE A 359 1.27 4.83 12.05
C ILE A 359 1.96 3.85 11.09
N LEU A 360 1.46 3.70 9.87
CA LEU A 360 1.94 2.71 8.90
C LEU A 360 3.47 2.75 8.66
N PRO A 361 4.13 3.91 8.54
CA PRO A 361 5.58 3.97 8.37
C PRO A 361 6.36 3.30 9.50
N PHE A 362 5.87 3.36 10.74
CA PHE A 362 6.53 2.83 11.94
C PHE A 362 6.17 1.36 12.23
N THR A 363 5.22 0.82 11.50
CA THR A 363 4.73 -0.55 11.68
C THR A 363 4.83 -1.31 10.37
N ARG A 364 3.78 -1.30 9.56
CA ARG A 364 3.62 -2.09 8.34
C ARG A 364 4.79 -1.96 7.34
N LEU A 365 5.33 -0.74 7.14
CA LEU A 365 6.39 -0.49 6.16
C LEU A 365 7.79 -0.91 6.62
N LEU A 366 8.01 -1.24 7.88
CA LEU A 366 9.34 -1.67 8.35
C LEU A 366 9.77 -3.00 7.73
N GLY A 367 8.82 -3.87 7.39
CA GLY A 367 9.08 -5.14 6.72
C GLY A 367 9.19 -5.06 5.20
N GLY A 368 8.72 -3.97 4.58
CA GLY A 368 8.76 -3.80 3.13
C GLY A 368 7.74 -2.80 2.57
N PRO A 369 7.82 -2.51 1.26
CA PRO A 369 6.93 -1.57 0.59
C PRO A 369 5.46 -1.99 0.67
N MET A 370 4.56 -1.00 0.60
CA MET A 370 3.12 -1.23 0.73
C MET A 370 2.35 -0.73 -0.48
N ASP A 371 1.46 -1.57 -1.03
CA ASP A 371 0.42 -1.10 -1.93
C ASP A 371 -0.74 -0.51 -1.11
N TYR A 372 -0.69 0.81 -0.92
CA TYR A 372 -1.70 1.59 -0.20
C TYR A 372 -2.78 2.14 -1.12
N THR A 373 -2.51 2.19 -2.42
CA THR A 373 -3.39 2.77 -3.44
C THR A 373 -3.73 4.25 -3.22
N PRO A 374 -2.72 5.14 -3.08
CA PRO A 374 -2.95 6.56 -2.85
C PRO A 374 -3.42 7.30 -4.10
N GLY A 375 -3.75 8.58 -3.93
CA GLY A 375 -4.04 9.47 -5.05
C GLY A 375 -5.53 9.63 -5.36
N ILE A 376 -6.41 9.32 -4.41
CA ILE A 376 -7.83 9.61 -4.57
C ILE A 376 -8.07 11.12 -4.45
N PHE A 377 -8.53 11.75 -5.52
CA PHE A 377 -8.83 13.18 -5.59
C PHE A 377 -10.32 13.48 -5.35
N GLN A 378 -11.20 12.55 -5.74
CA GLN A 378 -12.61 12.61 -5.36
C GLN A 378 -12.77 12.12 -3.91
N ILE A 379 -12.38 12.96 -2.96
CA ILE A 379 -12.29 12.64 -1.53
C ILE A 379 -13.65 12.29 -0.92
N LYS A 380 -14.70 13.05 -1.22
CA LYS A 380 -16.08 12.76 -0.79
C LYS A 380 -16.75 11.87 -1.83
N LEU A 381 -17.22 10.71 -1.41
CA LEU A 381 -17.73 9.69 -2.32
C LEU A 381 -19.25 9.78 -2.55
N ASP A 382 -19.94 10.71 -1.91
CA ASP A 382 -21.39 10.97 -2.03
C ASP A 382 -21.82 11.44 -3.43
N VAL A 383 -20.88 11.74 -4.30
CA VAL A 383 -21.12 11.98 -5.74
C VAL A 383 -21.45 10.67 -6.50
N TYR A 384 -21.10 9.52 -5.93
CA TYR A 384 -21.36 8.22 -6.52
C TYR A 384 -22.65 7.59 -5.99
N PRO A 385 -23.39 6.83 -6.83
CA PRO A 385 -24.67 6.25 -6.42
C PRO A 385 -24.58 5.38 -5.17
N GLY A 386 -25.37 5.71 -4.14
CA GLY A 386 -25.45 4.93 -2.90
C GLY A 386 -24.29 5.07 -1.94
N LYS A 387 -23.29 5.89 -2.25
CA LYS A 387 -22.16 6.16 -1.37
C LYS A 387 -22.45 7.28 -0.39
N LYS A 388 -21.91 7.15 0.82
CA LYS A 388 -21.94 8.16 1.89
C LYS A 388 -20.56 8.32 2.53
N GLU A 389 -19.63 7.50 2.11
CA GLU A 389 -18.28 7.37 2.63
C GLU A 389 -17.41 8.54 2.15
N GLN A 390 -16.25 8.64 2.75
CA GLN A 390 -15.26 9.65 2.42
C GLN A 390 -13.86 9.08 2.69
N VAL A 391 -12.87 9.51 1.91
CA VAL A 391 -11.45 9.33 2.24
C VAL A 391 -11.07 10.35 3.31
N HIS A 392 -10.51 9.91 4.45
CA HIS A 392 -10.27 10.78 5.61
C HIS A 392 -8.91 11.50 5.53
N THR A 393 -8.64 12.12 4.41
CA THR A 393 -7.44 12.94 4.17
C THR A 393 -7.79 14.21 3.42
N THR A 394 -6.87 15.18 3.38
CA THR A 394 -6.90 16.21 2.36
C THR A 394 -6.31 15.69 1.05
N LEU A 395 -6.57 16.39 -0.08
CA LEU A 395 -5.95 16.10 -1.37
C LEU A 395 -4.42 16.22 -1.30
N ALA A 396 -3.90 17.24 -0.61
CA ALA A 396 -2.46 17.42 -0.45
C ALA A 396 -1.81 16.25 0.33
N LYS A 397 -2.51 15.67 1.32
CA LYS A 397 -2.05 14.45 1.99
C LYS A 397 -2.03 13.26 1.03
N GLN A 398 -3.03 13.09 0.14
CA GLN A 398 -3.01 12.03 -0.87
C GLN A 398 -1.76 12.11 -1.78
N LEU A 399 -1.31 13.31 -2.11
CA LEU A 399 -0.03 13.49 -2.82
C LEU A 399 1.17 13.09 -1.97
N ALA A 400 1.21 13.49 -0.70
CA ALA A 400 2.32 13.20 0.22
C ALA A 400 2.50 11.68 0.47
N LEU A 401 1.42 10.89 0.39
CA LEU A 401 1.44 9.44 0.60
C LEU A 401 2.33 8.71 -0.42
N TYR A 402 2.52 9.24 -1.63
CA TYR A 402 3.46 8.67 -2.60
C TYR A 402 4.92 8.63 -2.10
N VAL A 403 5.24 9.46 -1.13
CA VAL A 403 6.59 9.54 -0.54
C VAL A 403 6.64 8.87 0.83
N THR A 404 5.62 9.09 1.67
CA THR A 404 5.60 8.55 3.04
C THR A 404 5.26 7.06 3.09
N ILE A 405 4.40 6.59 2.18
CA ILE A 405 4.04 5.17 2.01
C ILE A 405 4.49 4.74 0.61
N TYR A 406 5.77 4.39 0.49
CA TYR A 406 6.34 4.08 -0.82
C TYR A 406 5.97 2.69 -1.33
N SER A 407 5.86 2.57 -2.64
CA SER A 407 5.72 1.31 -3.36
C SER A 407 6.48 1.38 -4.70
N PRO A 408 7.34 0.42 -5.02
CA PRO A 408 7.93 0.31 -6.36
C PRO A 408 6.94 -0.10 -7.45
N LEU A 409 5.77 -0.62 -7.06
CA LEU A 409 4.62 -0.83 -7.94
C LEU A 409 3.50 0.06 -7.40
N GLN A 410 3.44 1.30 -7.92
CA GLN A 410 2.68 2.39 -7.32
C GLN A 410 1.48 2.79 -8.16
N MET A 411 0.30 2.66 -7.59
CA MET A 411 -0.94 3.04 -8.26
C MET A 411 -1.25 4.54 -8.14
N ALA A 412 -1.77 5.13 -9.22
CA ALA A 412 -2.60 6.32 -9.18
C ALA A 412 -4.07 5.85 -9.21
N ALA A 413 -4.69 5.84 -8.04
CA ALA A 413 -5.83 4.96 -7.79
C ALA A 413 -7.19 5.51 -8.25
N ASP A 414 -7.33 6.82 -8.46
CA ASP A 414 -8.61 7.44 -8.81
C ASP A 414 -8.97 7.24 -10.29
N LEU A 415 -10.22 7.58 -10.62
CA LEU A 415 -10.72 7.57 -11.99
C LEU A 415 -10.07 8.66 -12.83
N PRO A 416 -9.81 8.43 -14.13
CA PRO A 416 -9.20 9.41 -15.03
C PRO A 416 -9.84 10.80 -14.99
N GLU A 417 -11.16 10.87 -14.99
CA GLU A 417 -11.92 12.11 -14.99
C GLU A 417 -11.76 12.94 -13.70
N ASN A 418 -11.40 12.32 -12.58
CA ASN A 418 -11.15 13.04 -11.35
C ASN A 418 -9.76 13.70 -11.37
N TYR A 419 -8.77 13.09 -11.97
CA TYR A 419 -7.47 13.71 -12.22
C TYR A 419 -7.56 14.86 -13.19
N GLU A 420 -8.40 14.77 -14.23
CA GLU A 420 -8.58 15.81 -15.23
C GLU A 420 -9.18 17.11 -14.65
N LYS A 421 -9.87 17.03 -13.52
CA LYS A 421 -10.36 18.21 -12.78
C LYS A 421 -9.26 18.99 -12.03
N HIS A 422 -8.11 18.36 -11.76
CA HIS A 422 -7.02 18.87 -10.92
C HIS A 422 -5.65 18.58 -11.58
N LEU A 423 -5.47 18.95 -12.85
CA LEU A 423 -4.26 18.65 -13.61
C LEU A 423 -2.98 19.26 -13.01
N ASP A 424 -3.10 20.36 -12.30
CA ASP A 424 -2.03 21.04 -11.59
C ASP A 424 -1.52 20.20 -10.39
N ALA A 425 -2.42 19.69 -9.55
CA ALA A 425 -2.08 18.77 -8.46
C ALA A 425 -1.64 17.40 -8.99
N PHE A 426 -2.29 16.90 -10.05
CA PHE A 426 -1.94 15.64 -10.69
C PHE A 426 -0.52 15.63 -11.25
N GLN A 427 0.05 16.81 -11.53
CA GLN A 427 1.43 16.93 -11.98
C GLN A 427 2.42 16.29 -10.98
N PHE A 428 2.16 16.41 -9.66
CA PHE A 428 3.01 15.75 -8.66
C PHE A 428 3.02 14.22 -8.83
N ILE A 429 1.85 13.60 -9.03
CA ILE A 429 1.76 12.13 -9.23
C ILE A 429 2.49 11.70 -10.49
N LYS A 430 2.44 12.51 -11.56
CA LYS A 430 3.20 12.23 -12.79
C LYS A 430 4.71 12.31 -12.58
N ASP A 431 5.16 13.27 -11.79
CA ASP A 431 6.59 13.56 -11.60
C ASP A 431 7.25 12.67 -10.54
N VAL A 432 6.53 12.28 -9.47
CA VAL A 432 7.11 11.54 -8.35
C VAL A 432 7.71 10.21 -8.80
N ALA A 433 8.92 9.95 -8.34
CA ALA A 433 9.60 8.68 -8.61
C ALA A 433 9.01 7.53 -7.79
N VAL A 434 9.25 6.30 -8.24
CA VAL A 434 8.87 5.05 -7.55
C VAL A 434 10.07 4.14 -7.25
N ASP A 435 11.28 4.61 -7.57
CA ASP A 435 12.57 3.96 -7.25
C ASP A 435 13.53 5.01 -6.68
N TRP A 436 14.26 4.65 -5.60
CA TRP A 436 14.92 5.62 -4.73
C TRP A 436 16.37 5.26 -4.45
N ASP A 437 17.27 6.25 -4.51
CA ASP A 437 18.67 6.11 -4.13
C ASP A 437 18.92 6.43 -2.65
N ASP A 438 18.16 7.35 -2.08
CA ASP A 438 18.34 7.80 -0.70
C ASP A 438 17.02 8.19 -0.03
N THR A 439 16.99 8.08 1.29
CA THR A 439 15.83 8.46 2.13
C THR A 439 16.31 9.21 3.36
N LYS A 440 15.69 10.35 3.65
CA LYS A 440 15.92 11.16 4.86
C LYS A 440 14.61 11.27 5.65
N ILE A 441 14.66 10.92 6.91
CA ILE A 441 13.56 11.14 7.85
C ILE A 441 13.80 12.51 8.49
N LEU A 442 12.89 13.45 8.25
CA LEU A 442 13.03 14.83 8.68
C LEU A 442 12.34 15.09 10.01
N GLU A 443 11.12 14.60 10.16
CA GLU A 443 10.32 14.63 11.38
C GLU A 443 9.57 13.32 11.53
N ALA A 444 9.44 12.81 12.75
CA ALA A 444 8.82 11.53 13.00
C ALA A 444 8.28 11.41 14.43
N GLU A 445 6.97 11.21 14.57
CA GLU A 445 6.30 10.82 15.82
C GLU A 445 5.18 9.84 15.46
N PRO A 446 5.23 8.57 15.93
CA PRO A 446 4.22 7.57 15.61
C PRO A 446 2.82 7.99 16.07
N GLY A 447 1.86 7.97 15.14
CA GLY A 447 0.48 8.35 15.42
C GLY A 447 0.21 9.85 15.33
N ASP A 448 1.24 10.71 15.23
CA ASP A 448 1.06 12.15 15.12
C ASP A 448 1.44 12.64 13.72
N TYR A 449 2.67 12.42 13.30
CA TYR A 449 3.17 12.94 12.02
C TYR A 449 4.41 12.22 11.52
N VAL A 450 4.65 12.36 10.22
CA VAL A 450 5.90 11.96 9.58
C VAL A 450 6.22 12.84 8.38
N SER A 451 7.50 13.21 8.24
CA SER A 451 8.03 13.93 7.09
C SER A 451 9.26 13.21 6.55
N ILE A 452 9.21 12.81 5.29
CA ILE A 452 10.23 12.00 4.60
C ILE A 452 10.63 12.67 3.30
N ALA A 453 11.93 12.76 3.02
CA ALA A 453 12.45 13.12 1.71
C ALA A 453 13.15 11.92 1.07
N ARG A 454 12.93 11.71 -0.24
CA ARG A 454 13.52 10.62 -1.02
C ARG A 454 14.15 11.12 -2.30
N LYS A 455 15.36 10.64 -2.61
CA LYS A 455 16.07 10.94 -3.84
C LYS A 455 15.66 9.94 -4.93
N ALA A 456 15.23 10.43 -6.08
CA ALA A 456 14.93 9.60 -7.24
C ALA A 456 16.18 8.88 -7.73
N LYS A 457 16.07 7.61 -8.07
CA LYS A 457 17.18 6.78 -8.48
C LYS A 457 17.84 7.29 -9.76
N GLY A 458 19.15 7.48 -9.68
CA GLY A 458 19.97 7.94 -10.81
C GLY A 458 19.73 9.40 -11.21
N LYS A 459 19.02 10.20 -10.40
CA LYS A 459 18.69 11.60 -10.72
C LYS A 459 19.00 12.52 -9.54
N GLU A 460 19.25 13.79 -9.84
CA GLU A 460 19.36 14.85 -8.83
C GLU A 460 17.99 15.51 -8.62
N GLU A 461 17.02 14.67 -8.28
CA GLU A 461 15.63 15.05 -8.00
C GLU A 461 15.23 14.48 -6.64
N TRP A 462 14.62 15.31 -5.81
CA TRP A 462 14.11 14.91 -4.50
C TRP A 462 12.62 15.13 -4.41
N PHE A 463 11.96 14.22 -3.72
CA PHE A 463 10.53 14.31 -3.40
C PHE A 463 10.35 14.20 -1.90
N LEU A 464 9.51 15.08 -1.35
CA LEU A 464 9.22 15.12 0.07
C LEU A 464 7.73 14.97 0.30
N GLY A 465 7.36 14.15 1.27
CA GLY A 465 6.01 14.02 1.81
C GLY A 465 6.00 14.35 3.28
N ALA A 466 5.07 15.19 3.71
CA ALA A 466 4.79 15.50 5.12
C ALA A 466 3.31 15.27 5.38
N ILE A 467 2.98 14.49 6.41
CA ILE A 467 1.60 14.16 6.78
C ILE A 467 1.39 14.32 8.28
N THR A 468 0.14 14.61 8.67
CA THR A 468 -0.29 14.72 10.06
C THR A 468 -1.55 13.89 10.32
N ASP A 469 -1.83 13.65 11.58
CA ASP A 469 -3.06 13.04 12.12
C ASP A 469 -4.26 14.01 12.03
N GLU A 470 -5.24 13.86 12.92
CA GLU A 470 -6.42 14.72 13.02
C GLU A 470 -6.09 16.17 13.44
N ASN A 471 -4.86 16.43 13.86
CA ASN A 471 -4.44 17.73 14.38
C ASN A 471 -3.64 18.52 13.34
N ALA A 472 -3.99 19.80 13.17
CA ALA A 472 -3.20 20.69 12.34
C ALA A 472 -1.84 21.01 12.97
N ARG A 473 -0.80 21.16 12.12
CA ARG A 473 0.54 21.51 12.57
C ARG A 473 1.34 22.28 11.51
N THR A 474 2.46 22.84 11.93
CA THR A 474 3.46 23.36 10.99
C THR A 474 4.64 22.40 10.93
N ALA A 475 4.88 21.77 9.79
CA ALA A 475 6.07 20.99 9.53
C ALA A 475 7.29 21.89 9.34
N THR A 476 8.42 21.49 9.91
CA THR A 476 9.71 22.20 9.81
C THR A 476 10.71 21.30 9.10
N LEU A 477 11.01 21.60 7.85
CA LEU A 477 11.64 20.69 6.90
C LEU A 477 13.00 21.24 6.47
N PRO A 478 14.12 20.84 7.15
CA PRO A 478 15.46 21.24 6.75
C PRO A 478 15.86 20.56 5.43
N LEU A 479 16.44 21.33 4.51
CA LEU A 479 16.86 20.84 3.20
C LEU A 479 18.36 20.51 3.14
N ASN A 480 19.00 20.24 4.27
CA ASN A 480 20.43 19.99 4.38
C ASN A 480 20.95 18.74 3.65
N PHE A 481 20.05 17.95 3.10
CA PHE A 481 20.33 16.79 2.25
C PHE A 481 20.57 17.16 0.78
N LEU A 482 20.21 18.39 0.36
CA LEU A 482 20.49 18.88 -1.00
C LEU A 482 21.99 19.14 -1.19
N GLU A 483 22.48 19.09 -2.41
CA GLU A 483 23.87 19.42 -2.74
C GLU A 483 24.18 20.88 -2.37
N LYS A 484 25.33 21.09 -1.75
CA LYS A 484 25.78 22.43 -1.36
C LYS A 484 25.97 23.32 -2.59
N ASP A 485 25.69 24.61 -2.40
CA ASP A 485 25.90 25.68 -3.39
C ASP A 485 25.10 25.52 -4.70
N ARG A 486 24.14 24.59 -4.74
CA ARG A 486 23.24 24.41 -5.88
C ARG A 486 21.86 24.96 -5.59
N TRP A 487 21.26 25.56 -6.62
CA TRP A 487 19.87 25.98 -6.59
C TRP A 487 18.95 24.86 -7.08
N TYR A 488 17.88 24.66 -6.32
CA TYR A 488 16.78 23.78 -6.69
C TYR A 488 15.49 24.59 -6.85
N LEU A 489 14.66 24.19 -7.80
CA LEU A 489 13.27 24.62 -7.86
C LEU A 489 12.44 23.66 -7.02
N ALA A 490 11.90 24.14 -5.91
CA ALA A 490 10.98 23.40 -5.05
C ALA A 490 9.54 23.82 -5.38
N THR A 491 8.72 22.86 -5.85
CA THR A 491 7.27 23.07 -6.03
C THR A 491 6.55 22.37 -4.89
N ILE A 492 5.83 23.16 -4.11
CA ILE A 492 5.15 22.76 -2.87
C ILE A 492 3.65 22.66 -3.15
N TYR A 493 3.10 21.48 -2.97
CA TYR A 493 1.67 21.15 -3.03
C TYR A 493 1.22 20.95 -1.58
N ALA A 494 0.52 21.93 -1.02
CA ALA A 494 0.17 21.93 0.39
C ALA A 494 -1.32 22.22 0.61
N ASP A 495 -1.80 21.92 1.79
CA ASP A 495 -3.13 22.33 2.23
C ASP A 495 -3.32 23.84 2.12
N ALA A 496 -4.49 24.30 1.66
CA ALA A 496 -4.89 25.68 1.76
C ALA A 496 -5.22 26.06 3.21
N ALA A 497 -5.32 27.35 3.49
CA ALA A 497 -5.54 27.84 4.85
C ALA A 497 -6.87 27.37 5.49
N ASP A 498 -7.87 27.07 4.67
CA ASP A 498 -9.20 26.58 5.07
C ASP A 498 -9.40 25.09 4.81
N ALA A 499 -8.32 24.35 4.48
CA ALA A 499 -8.37 22.92 4.28
C ALA A 499 -8.69 22.17 5.58
N HIS A 500 -9.42 21.09 5.46
CA HIS A 500 -9.75 20.18 6.56
C HIS A 500 -10.24 18.86 5.99
N TRP A 501 -9.72 17.73 6.47
CA TRP A 501 -10.02 16.41 5.92
C TRP A 501 -11.51 16.09 5.78
N GLU A 502 -12.36 16.60 6.69
CA GLU A 502 -13.80 16.34 6.69
C GLU A 502 -14.59 17.48 5.99
N LYS A 503 -14.26 18.73 6.30
CA LYS A 503 -15.09 19.89 5.91
C LYS A 503 -14.73 20.40 4.51
N ASN A 504 -13.44 20.56 4.21
CA ASN A 504 -12.93 21.11 2.97
C ASN A 504 -11.66 20.36 2.50
N PRO A 505 -11.77 19.04 2.13
CA PRO A 505 -10.61 18.21 1.89
C PRO A 505 -9.87 18.47 0.58
N THR A 506 -10.52 19.11 -0.38
CA THR A 506 -9.94 19.39 -1.71
C THR A 506 -9.31 20.78 -1.83
N ALA A 507 -9.27 21.55 -0.73
CA ALA A 507 -8.61 22.85 -0.71
C ALA A 507 -7.09 22.69 -0.61
N TYR A 508 -6.38 23.06 -1.66
CA TYR A 508 -4.92 23.03 -1.73
C TYR A 508 -4.35 24.29 -2.38
N GLN A 509 -3.05 24.49 -2.24
CA GLN A 509 -2.30 25.54 -2.91
C GLN A 509 -0.99 25.00 -3.47
N ILE A 510 -0.53 25.57 -4.58
CA ILE A 510 0.74 25.21 -5.21
C ILE A 510 1.62 26.45 -5.30
N ASN A 511 2.82 26.35 -4.75
CA ASN A 511 3.80 27.43 -4.75
C ASN A 511 5.18 26.91 -5.14
N SER A 512 5.92 27.67 -5.96
CA SER A 512 7.27 27.30 -6.37
C SER A 512 8.29 28.35 -5.90
N TRP A 513 9.43 27.85 -5.39
CA TRP A 513 10.49 28.67 -4.82
C TRP A 513 11.87 28.13 -5.21
N LEU A 514 12.83 29.02 -5.32
CA LEU A 514 14.24 28.62 -5.36
C LEU A 514 14.75 28.35 -3.94
N VAL A 515 15.35 27.18 -3.75
CA VAL A 515 15.89 26.75 -2.46
C VAL A 515 17.34 26.28 -2.61
N LYS A 516 18.07 26.28 -1.50
CA LYS A 516 19.37 25.65 -1.34
C LYS A 516 19.40 24.76 -0.10
N ASN A 517 20.50 24.07 0.12
CA ASN A 517 20.66 23.14 1.23
C ASN A 517 20.58 23.78 2.63
N GLU A 518 20.80 25.08 2.78
CA GLU A 518 20.64 25.80 4.05
C GLU A 518 19.20 26.22 4.35
N ALA A 519 18.28 26.04 3.40
CA ALA A 519 16.89 26.42 3.60
C ALA A 519 16.16 25.47 4.55
N VAL A 520 15.22 26.03 5.31
CA VAL A 520 14.27 25.28 6.13
C VAL A 520 12.86 25.67 5.70
N LEU A 521 12.15 24.75 5.05
CA LEU A 521 10.77 24.99 4.65
C LEU A 521 9.85 24.88 5.88
N LYS A 522 8.94 25.83 6.02
CA LYS A 522 7.83 25.77 6.99
C LYS A 522 6.53 25.64 6.23
N VAL A 523 5.84 24.54 6.44
CA VAL A 523 4.60 24.20 5.71
C VAL A 523 3.50 23.90 6.71
N ASN A 524 2.39 24.61 6.59
CA ASN A 524 1.22 24.33 7.42
C ASN A 524 0.48 23.11 6.85
N LEU A 525 0.20 22.15 7.71
CA LEU A 525 -0.61 20.99 7.45
C LEU A 525 -1.95 21.18 8.16
N ALA A 526 -3.05 21.00 7.47
CA ALA A 526 -4.39 21.06 8.03
C ALA A 526 -4.70 19.83 8.88
N ASN A 527 -5.83 19.82 9.57
CA ASN A 527 -6.35 18.63 10.23
C ASN A 527 -6.52 17.49 9.21
N GLY A 528 -5.90 16.33 9.46
CA GLY A 528 -5.87 15.21 8.52
C GLY A 528 -5.15 15.50 7.21
N GLY A 529 -4.28 16.49 7.22
CA GLY A 529 -3.68 17.07 6.04
C GLY A 529 -2.24 16.65 5.76
N GLY A 530 -1.66 17.29 4.75
CA GLY A 530 -0.31 17.03 4.32
C GLY A 530 0.25 18.03 3.32
N ALA A 531 1.48 17.78 2.91
CA ALA A 531 2.14 18.49 1.84
C ALA A 531 3.09 17.58 1.08
N ALA A 532 3.14 17.76 -0.23
CA ALA A 532 4.09 17.10 -1.10
C ALA A 532 5.01 18.16 -1.75
N VAL A 533 6.29 17.84 -1.92
CA VAL A 533 7.24 18.76 -2.54
C VAL A 533 8.06 18.01 -3.58
N SER A 534 8.15 18.55 -4.79
CA SER A 534 9.12 18.12 -5.80
C SER A 534 10.26 19.13 -5.85
N MET A 535 11.51 18.64 -5.91
CA MET A 535 12.71 19.47 -5.98
C MET A 535 13.61 18.97 -7.10
N LYS A 536 13.91 19.82 -8.05
CA LYS A 536 14.84 19.55 -9.16
C LYS A 536 15.86 20.67 -9.29
N LEU A 537 17.01 20.38 -9.89
CA LEU A 537 18.00 21.40 -10.16
C LEU A 537 17.40 22.56 -10.95
N ALA A 538 17.57 23.77 -10.44
CA ALA A 538 17.01 24.96 -11.07
C ALA A 538 17.79 25.32 -12.33
N SER A 539 17.09 25.42 -13.46
CA SER A 539 17.61 25.96 -14.71
C SER A 539 17.89 27.47 -14.59
N GLU A 540 18.57 28.04 -15.57
CA GLU A 540 18.75 29.50 -15.63
C GLU A 540 17.39 30.23 -15.77
N ALA A 541 16.44 29.63 -16.50
CA ALA A 541 15.09 30.18 -16.62
C ALA A 541 14.37 30.16 -15.28
N ASP A 542 14.49 29.08 -14.50
CA ASP A 542 13.90 29.00 -13.17
C ASP A 542 14.46 30.07 -12.24
N ARG A 543 15.79 30.30 -12.29
CA ARG A 543 16.45 31.34 -11.46
C ARG A 543 16.00 32.75 -11.79
N ARG A 544 15.56 33.00 -13.02
CA ARG A 544 15.01 34.30 -13.43
C ARG A 544 13.56 34.48 -13.05
N ASN A 545 12.79 33.38 -13.09
CA ASN A 545 11.33 33.45 -12.95
C ASN A 545 10.84 33.23 -11.52
N PHE A 546 11.59 32.56 -10.68
CA PHE A 546 11.18 32.25 -9.31
C PHE A 546 12.01 32.97 -8.26
N LYS A 547 11.37 33.30 -7.13
CA LYS A 547 12.01 33.95 -6.00
C LYS A 547 12.69 32.92 -5.07
N ALA A 548 13.76 33.35 -4.42
CA ALA A 548 14.38 32.57 -3.35
C ALA A 548 13.41 32.46 -2.15
N TYR A 549 13.31 31.26 -1.59
CA TYR A 549 12.55 31.02 -0.36
C TYR A 549 13.21 31.79 0.79
N LYS A 550 12.41 32.62 1.45
CA LYS A 550 12.84 33.30 2.68
C LYS A 550 11.98 32.74 3.81
N ALA A 551 12.58 32.02 4.73
CA ALA A 551 11.88 31.67 5.96
C ALA A 551 11.43 32.98 6.64
N PHE A 552 10.15 33.09 6.96
CA PHE A 552 9.67 34.21 7.76
C PHE A 552 10.34 34.13 9.13
N SER A 553 11.35 34.94 9.38
CA SER A 553 11.79 35.18 10.75
C SER A 553 10.61 35.82 11.49
N LYS A 554 10.05 35.15 12.48
CA LYS A 554 9.17 35.83 13.42
C LYS A 554 9.99 37.01 14.00
N LYS A 555 9.57 38.23 13.69
CA LYS A 555 9.97 39.41 14.50
C LYS A 555 9.40 39.26 15.91
#